data_db6c89ce604d07c8df9a30d0a10b14f5
#
_entry.id   db6c89ce604d07c8df9a30d0a10b14f5
#
_cell.length_a   1.000
_cell.length_b   1.000
_cell.length_c   1.000
_cell.angle_alpha   90.00
_cell.angle_beta   90.00
_cell.angle_gamma   90.00
#
_symmetry.space_group_name_H-M   'P 1'
#
loop_
_entity.id
_entity.type
_entity.pdbx_description
1 polymer ?
#
loop_
_entity_poly.entity_id
_entity_poly.type
_entity_poly.pdbx_seq_one_letter_code
_entity_poly.pdbx_strand_id
1 'polypeptide(L)'
;MSQKARILLVDDRAENLIALEAILSSLNQQLVLVRSGEEALKALLSDGFAVILLDVVMPGMDGFETAAHIKRRARTHDVPIIFITAAGAEPDHAFRGYAAGAVDYIAKPFDPWVLRAKVAVFIDLYMKNRQLQEQAELLRREAEGATGGTGGGLLAELSRRLSAIEGTDIALADGVAQLERGIGRLRDTLDALGA
;
A
#
# COMPACT_ATOMS: atom_id res chain seq x y z
N MET A 1 5.10 -18.03 14.18
CA MET A 1 3.82 -17.87 13.46
C MET A 1 3.99 -16.68 12.52
N SER A 2 3.83 -16.85 11.21
CA SER A 2 3.92 -15.75 10.26
C SER A 2 2.79 -14.76 10.54
N GLN A 3 3.12 -13.52 10.88
CA GLN A 3 2.13 -12.49 11.20
C GLN A 3 1.43 -12.08 9.90
N LYS A 4 0.11 -12.20 9.86
CA LYS A 4 -0.69 -11.83 8.68
C LYS A 4 -0.70 -10.33 8.47
N ALA A 5 -0.57 -9.90 7.22
CA ALA A 5 -0.81 -8.51 6.84
C ALA A 5 -2.32 -8.19 6.93
N ARG A 6 -2.64 -6.92 7.17
CA ARG A 6 -4.03 -6.45 7.20
C ARG A 6 -4.34 -5.71 5.90
N ILE A 7 -5.52 -5.95 5.36
CA ILE A 7 -6.03 -5.30 4.16
C ILE A 7 -7.31 -4.58 4.56
N LEU A 8 -7.40 -3.28 4.30
CA LEU A 8 -8.61 -2.50 4.56
C LEU A 8 -9.47 -2.45 3.30
N LEU A 9 -10.72 -2.86 3.41
CA LEU A 9 -11.73 -2.83 2.36
C LEU A 9 -12.79 -1.80 2.74
N VAL A 10 -12.97 -0.78 1.90
CA VAL A 10 -13.87 0.35 2.15
C VAL A 10 -14.85 0.50 1.00
N ASP A 11 -16.12 0.23 1.24
CA ASP A 11 -17.22 0.37 0.26
C ASP A 11 -18.53 0.48 1.03
N ASP A 12 -19.41 1.41 0.70
CA ASP A 12 -20.68 1.62 1.41
C ASP A 12 -21.68 0.48 1.21
N ARG A 13 -21.49 -0.33 0.15
CA ARG A 13 -22.35 -1.44 -0.22
C ARG A 13 -21.80 -2.76 0.34
N ALA A 14 -22.59 -3.39 1.21
CA ALA A 14 -22.22 -4.67 1.83
C ALA A 14 -21.94 -5.78 0.79
N GLU A 15 -22.66 -5.79 -0.33
CA GLU A 15 -22.50 -6.77 -1.41
C GLU A 15 -21.12 -6.66 -2.05
N ASN A 16 -20.61 -5.43 -2.24
CA ASN A 16 -19.28 -5.20 -2.78
C ASN A 16 -18.19 -5.69 -1.81
N LEU A 17 -18.36 -5.43 -0.51
CA LEU A 17 -17.43 -5.91 0.52
C LEU A 17 -17.39 -7.44 0.57
N ILE A 18 -18.54 -8.11 0.49
CA ILE A 18 -18.62 -9.59 0.44
C ILE A 18 -17.91 -10.11 -0.81
N ALA A 19 -18.10 -9.48 -1.97
CA ALA A 19 -17.43 -9.88 -3.20
C ALA A 19 -15.90 -9.70 -3.10
N LEU A 20 -15.43 -8.57 -2.57
CA LEU A 20 -14.01 -8.31 -2.35
C LEU A 20 -13.41 -9.31 -1.35
N GLU A 21 -14.11 -9.60 -0.26
CA GLU A 21 -13.70 -10.59 0.73
C GLU A 21 -13.54 -11.98 0.09
N ALA A 22 -14.53 -12.42 -0.70
CA ALA A 22 -14.46 -13.70 -1.42
C ALA A 22 -13.26 -13.77 -2.37
N ILE A 23 -13.00 -12.70 -3.13
CA ILE A 23 -11.87 -12.62 -4.06
C ILE A 23 -10.52 -12.71 -3.33
N LEU A 24 -10.38 -12.02 -2.20
CA LEU A 24 -9.11 -11.87 -1.49
C LEU A 24 -8.87 -12.93 -0.41
N SER A 25 -9.88 -13.74 -0.06
CA SER A 25 -9.78 -14.80 0.96
C SER A 25 -8.62 -15.78 0.69
N SER A 26 -8.36 -16.07 -0.59
CA SER A 26 -7.27 -16.97 -1.01
C SER A 26 -5.86 -16.45 -0.68
N LEU A 27 -5.69 -15.15 -0.41
CA LEU A 27 -4.42 -14.56 0.01
C LEU A 27 -4.10 -14.86 1.49
N ASN A 28 -5.04 -15.45 2.23
CA ASN A 28 -4.87 -15.84 3.64
C ASN A 28 -4.37 -14.71 4.56
N GLN A 29 -4.80 -13.48 4.29
CA GLN A 29 -4.51 -12.28 5.07
C GLN A 29 -5.69 -11.88 5.96
N GLN A 30 -5.48 -10.90 6.84
CA GLN A 30 -6.56 -10.36 7.67
C GLN A 30 -7.30 -9.26 6.89
N LEU A 31 -8.56 -9.50 6.55
CA LEU A 31 -9.41 -8.52 5.91
C LEU A 31 -10.18 -7.72 6.96
N VAL A 32 -10.18 -6.41 6.84
CA VAL A 32 -10.94 -5.47 7.67
C VAL A 32 -11.91 -4.73 6.76
N LEU A 33 -13.20 -4.95 6.97
CA LEU A 33 -14.28 -4.42 6.15
C LEU A 33 -14.93 -3.24 6.88
N VAL A 34 -15.07 -2.12 6.20
CA VAL A 34 -15.72 -0.90 6.73
C VAL A 34 -16.58 -0.26 5.67
N ARG A 35 -17.62 0.47 6.08
CA ARG A 35 -18.66 0.95 5.19
C ARG A 35 -18.67 2.47 4.98
N SER A 36 -17.70 3.19 5.51
CA SER A 36 -17.57 4.63 5.29
C SER A 36 -16.13 5.11 5.41
N GLY A 37 -15.87 6.32 4.94
CA GLY A 37 -14.58 6.98 5.10
C GLY A 37 -14.21 7.19 6.57
N GLU A 38 -15.19 7.56 7.41
CA GLU A 38 -14.99 7.76 8.84
C GLU A 38 -14.61 6.46 9.55
N GLU A 39 -15.26 5.34 9.20
CA GLU A 39 -14.91 4.02 9.73
C GLU A 39 -13.50 3.61 9.27
N ALA A 40 -13.13 3.91 8.02
CA ALA A 40 -11.78 3.67 7.51
C ALA A 40 -10.73 4.45 8.31
N LEU A 41 -10.96 5.74 8.55
CA LEU A 41 -10.06 6.58 9.35
C LEU A 41 -9.95 6.10 10.79
N LYS A 42 -11.02 5.53 11.36
CA LYS A 42 -11.02 4.93 12.70
C LYS A 42 -10.26 3.60 12.72
N ALA A 43 -10.45 2.74 11.73
CA ALA A 43 -9.72 1.48 11.62
C ALA A 43 -8.21 1.69 11.49
N LEU A 44 -7.80 2.75 10.79
CA LEU A 44 -6.40 3.14 10.60
C LEU A 44 -5.73 3.77 11.84
N LEU A 45 -6.44 3.92 12.95
CA LEU A 45 -5.80 4.26 14.24
C LEU A 45 -4.96 3.10 14.78
N SER A 46 -5.23 1.87 14.36
CA SER A 46 -4.38 0.71 14.59
C SER A 46 -3.41 0.51 13.43
N ASP A 47 -2.16 0.12 13.74
CA ASP A 47 -1.10 -0.08 12.75
C ASP A 47 -1.25 -1.39 11.97
N GLY A 48 -0.48 -1.53 10.91
CA GLY A 48 -0.22 -2.79 10.24
C GLY A 48 -1.08 -3.08 9.01
N PHE A 49 -1.56 -2.05 8.31
CA PHE A 49 -2.21 -2.23 7.01
C PHE A 49 -1.20 -2.26 5.87
N ALA A 50 -1.27 -3.29 5.04
CA ALA A 50 -0.43 -3.45 3.85
C ALA A 50 -0.96 -2.69 2.64
N VAL A 51 -2.29 -2.57 2.52
CA VAL A 51 -2.97 -1.88 1.42
C VAL A 51 -4.41 -1.54 1.81
N ILE A 52 -4.93 -0.48 1.21
CA ILE A 52 -6.32 -0.04 1.33
C ILE A 52 -6.99 -0.16 -0.04
N LEU A 53 -8.10 -0.87 -0.12
CA LEU A 53 -9.00 -0.85 -1.26
C LEU A 53 -10.16 0.08 -0.93
N LEU A 54 -10.33 1.14 -1.70
CA LEU A 54 -11.21 2.25 -1.36
C LEU A 54 -12.16 2.55 -2.53
N ASP A 55 -13.46 2.39 -2.28
CA ASP A 55 -14.44 2.86 -3.25
C ASP A 55 -14.43 4.39 -3.34
N VAL A 56 -14.60 4.89 -4.55
CA VAL A 56 -14.61 6.34 -4.79
C VAL A 56 -15.96 6.94 -4.42
N VAL A 57 -17.05 6.26 -4.79
CA VAL A 57 -18.40 6.80 -4.66
C VAL A 57 -19.06 6.29 -3.39
N MET A 58 -18.96 7.06 -2.33
CA MET A 58 -19.59 6.76 -1.04
C MET A 58 -20.39 7.96 -0.53
N PRO A 59 -21.50 7.75 0.20
CA PRO A 59 -22.24 8.84 0.84
C PRO A 59 -21.42 9.47 1.96
N GLY A 60 -21.61 10.78 2.16
CA GLY A 60 -20.88 11.56 3.16
C GLY A 60 -19.46 11.86 2.69
N MET A 61 -18.45 11.25 3.33
CA MET A 61 -17.04 11.37 2.94
C MET A 61 -16.73 10.42 1.76
N ASP A 62 -16.47 10.99 0.59
CA ASP A 62 -16.10 10.21 -0.59
C ASP A 62 -14.70 9.57 -0.49
N GLY A 63 -14.36 8.70 -1.44
CA GLY A 63 -13.07 8.02 -1.44
C GLY A 63 -11.89 8.97 -1.60
N PHE A 64 -12.01 10.04 -2.38
CA PHE A 64 -10.92 11.01 -2.57
C PHE A 64 -10.66 11.82 -1.30
N GLU A 65 -11.72 12.27 -0.64
CA GLU A 65 -11.63 12.97 0.63
C GLU A 65 -11.05 12.06 1.72
N THR A 66 -11.50 10.80 1.76
CA THR A 66 -10.96 9.77 2.66
C THR A 66 -9.45 9.58 2.44
N ALA A 67 -9.02 9.42 1.18
CA ALA A 67 -7.61 9.27 0.83
C ALA A 67 -6.79 10.50 1.23
N ALA A 68 -7.30 11.70 0.99
CA ALA A 68 -6.63 12.93 1.40
C ALA A 68 -6.41 13.00 2.92
N HIS A 69 -7.40 12.56 3.71
CA HIS A 69 -7.25 12.47 5.17
C HIS A 69 -6.22 11.40 5.59
N ILE A 70 -6.19 10.25 4.93
CA ILE A 70 -5.21 9.19 5.18
C ILE A 70 -3.80 9.70 4.90
N LYS A 71 -3.58 10.34 3.76
CA LYS A 71 -2.27 10.82 3.30
C LYS A 71 -1.71 12.01 4.09
N ARG A 72 -2.56 12.76 4.78
CA ARG A 72 -2.12 13.86 5.67
C ARG A 72 -1.56 13.40 7.01
N ARG A 73 -1.80 12.16 7.42
CA ARG A 73 -1.38 11.64 8.74
C ARG A 73 -0.04 10.94 8.61
N ALA A 74 0.96 11.32 9.41
CA ALA A 74 2.30 10.73 9.41
C ALA A 74 2.33 9.20 9.57
N ARG A 75 1.36 8.61 10.28
CA ARG A 75 1.29 7.15 10.50
C ARG A 75 0.68 6.37 9.33
N THR A 76 -0.05 7.02 8.43
CA THR A 76 -0.82 6.34 7.38
C THR A 76 -0.49 6.84 5.99
N HIS A 77 0.33 7.89 5.84
CA HIS A 77 0.65 8.48 4.54
C HIS A 77 1.33 7.50 3.59
N ASP A 78 2.11 6.55 4.12
CA ASP A 78 2.82 5.55 3.31
C ASP A 78 1.95 4.33 2.95
N VAL A 79 0.80 4.14 3.60
CA VAL A 79 -0.07 3.01 3.27
C VAL A 79 -0.59 3.16 1.84
N PRO A 80 -0.34 2.20 0.94
CA PRO A 80 -0.79 2.28 -0.45
C PRO A 80 -2.32 2.22 -0.52
N ILE A 81 -2.90 3.05 -1.40
CA ILE A 81 -4.34 3.11 -1.66
C ILE A 81 -4.59 2.70 -3.11
N ILE A 82 -5.46 1.72 -3.31
CA ILE A 82 -6.00 1.35 -4.62
C ILE A 82 -7.46 1.79 -4.65
N PHE A 83 -7.79 2.71 -5.55
CA PHE A 83 -9.18 3.07 -5.76
C PHE A 83 -9.92 2.02 -6.58
N ILE A 84 -11.15 1.71 -6.16
CA ILE A 84 -12.08 0.87 -6.89
C ILE A 84 -13.30 1.72 -7.22
N THR A 85 -13.70 1.81 -8.50
CA THR A 85 -14.77 2.71 -8.90
C THR A 85 -15.60 2.15 -10.05
N ALA A 86 -16.82 2.68 -10.24
CA ALA A 86 -17.66 2.30 -11.37
C ALA A 86 -17.03 2.68 -12.72
N ALA A 87 -17.23 1.85 -13.73
CA ALA A 87 -16.85 2.17 -15.12
C ALA A 87 -17.59 3.42 -15.59
N GLY A 88 -16.88 4.35 -16.22
CA GLY A 88 -17.43 5.64 -16.69
C GLY A 88 -17.07 6.82 -15.80
N ALA A 89 -16.31 6.60 -14.72
CA ALA A 89 -15.64 7.70 -14.04
C ALA A 89 -14.70 8.39 -15.03
N GLU A 90 -14.93 9.67 -15.27
CA GLU A 90 -14.21 10.48 -16.25
C GLU A 90 -12.67 10.38 -16.08
N PRO A 91 -11.89 10.64 -17.15
CA PRO A 91 -10.41 10.70 -17.05
C PRO A 91 -9.91 11.57 -15.90
N ASP A 92 -10.70 12.57 -15.50
CA ASP A 92 -10.50 13.43 -14.33
C ASP A 92 -10.44 12.64 -13.01
N HIS A 93 -11.16 11.54 -12.86
CA HIS A 93 -11.14 10.74 -11.62
C HIS A 93 -9.82 9.98 -11.44
N ALA A 94 -9.24 9.45 -12.52
CA ALA A 94 -7.92 8.82 -12.45
C ALA A 94 -6.85 9.86 -12.08
N PHE A 95 -6.88 11.04 -12.70
CA PHE A 95 -5.97 12.14 -12.38
C PHE A 95 -6.14 12.62 -10.93
N ARG A 96 -7.37 12.78 -10.46
CA ARG A 96 -7.66 13.13 -9.05
C ARG A 96 -7.19 12.05 -8.08
N GLY A 97 -7.31 10.77 -8.44
CA GLY A 97 -6.82 9.63 -7.65
C GLY A 97 -5.31 9.69 -7.44
N TYR A 98 -4.55 9.88 -8.50
CA TYR A 98 -3.09 10.04 -8.40
C TYR A 98 -2.69 11.32 -7.66
N ALA A 99 -3.39 12.42 -7.88
CA ALA A 99 -3.18 13.67 -7.13
C ALA A 99 -3.49 13.52 -5.63
N ALA A 100 -4.42 12.63 -5.26
CA ALA A 100 -4.71 12.27 -3.87
C ALA A 100 -3.68 11.29 -3.26
N GLY A 101 -2.66 10.88 -4.02
CA GLY A 101 -1.59 10.00 -3.55
C GLY A 101 -1.94 8.51 -3.60
N ALA A 102 -2.91 8.09 -4.42
CA ALA A 102 -3.16 6.68 -4.68
C ALA A 102 -2.04 6.08 -5.54
N VAL A 103 -1.78 4.79 -5.32
CA VAL A 103 -0.77 4.03 -6.09
C VAL A 103 -1.38 3.34 -7.30
N ASP A 104 -2.70 3.11 -7.32
CA ASP A 104 -3.38 2.42 -8.41
C ASP A 104 -4.89 2.70 -8.43
N TYR A 105 -5.53 2.32 -9.54
CA TYR A 105 -6.94 2.55 -9.84
C TYR A 105 -7.51 1.36 -10.60
N ILE A 106 -8.67 0.85 -10.18
CA ILE A 106 -9.35 -0.31 -10.78
C ILE A 106 -10.81 0.04 -11.06
N ALA A 107 -11.21 -0.01 -12.33
CA ALA A 107 -12.59 0.21 -12.73
C ALA A 107 -13.44 -1.07 -12.57
N LYS A 108 -14.64 -0.94 -12.01
CA LYS A 108 -15.68 -1.99 -11.98
C LYS A 108 -16.40 -2.03 -13.35
N PRO A 109 -16.65 -3.21 -13.97
CA PRO A 109 -16.27 -4.53 -13.50
C PRO A 109 -14.79 -4.84 -13.73
N PHE A 110 -14.16 -5.54 -12.81
CA PHE A 110 -12.76 -5.93 -12.89
C PHE A 110 -12.60 -7.46 -12.82
N ASP A 111 -11.48 -7.95 -13.36
CA ASP A 111 -11.10 -9.34 -13.25
C ASP A 111 -10.62 -9.64 -11.81
N PRO A 112 -11.23 -10.62 -11.10
CA PRO A 112 -10.81 -11.00 -9.76
C PRO A 112 -9.35 -11.43 -9.66
N TRP A 113 -8.80 -12.03 -10.72
CA TRP A 113 -7.40 -12.44 -10.76
C TRP A 113 -6.45 -11.23 -10.78
N VAL A 114 -6.78 -10.20 -11.57
CA VAL A 114 -6.02 -8.96 -11.66
C VAL A 114 -6.00 -8.24 -10.31
N LEU A 115 -7.16 -8.15 -9.63
CA LEU A 115 -7.23 -7.55 -8.30
C LEU A 115 -6.35 -8.30 -7.30
N ARG A 116 -6.44 -9.63 -7.26
CA ARG A 116 -5.60 -10.46 -6.37
C ARG A 116 -4.12 -10.26 -6.63
N ALA A 117 -3.70 -10.27 -7.90
CA ALA A 117 -2.30 -10.09 -8.28
C ALA A 117 -1.76 -8.73 -7.80
N LYS A 118 -2.53 -7.66 -8.00
CA LYS A 118 -2.15 -6.31 -7.52
C LYS A 118 -2.02 -6.25 -6.01
N VAL A 119 -3.01 -6.77 -5.28
CA VAL A 119 -2.98 -6.78 -3.80
C VAL A 119 -1.84 -7.64 -3.26
N ALA A 120 -1.54 -8.77 -3.89
CA ALA A 120 -0.43 -9.65 -3.48
C ALA A 120 0.93 -8.92 -3.52
N VAL A 121 1.17 -8.08 -4.54
CA VAL A 121 2.41 -7.29 -4.63
C VAL A 121 2.58 -6.37 -3.42
N PHE A 122 1.52 -5.68 -2.98
CA PHE A 122 1.59 -4.79 -1.82
C PHE A 122 1.76 -5.55 -0.50
N ILE A 123 1.17 -6.76 -0.39
CA ILE A 123 1.41 -7.64 0.76
C ILE A 123 2.88 -8.03 0.82
N ASP A 124 3.48 -8.45 -0.30
CA ASP A 124 4.88 -8.86 -0.36
C ASP A 124 5.82 -7.70 -0.01
N LEU A 125 5.55 -6.50 -0.51
CA LEU A 125 6.30 -5.29 -0.17
C LEU A 125 6.20 -4.97 1.32
N TYR A 126 4.98 -5.00 1.88
CA TYR A 126 4.75 -4.78 3.31
C TYR A 126 5.51 -5.77 4.18
N MET A 127 5.44 -7.07 3.83
CA MET A 127 6.12 -8.13 4.59
C MET A 127 7.64 -7.98 4.55
N LYS A 128 8.19 -7.64 3.39
CA LYS A 128 9.64 -7.40 3.22
C LYS A 128 10.09 -6.18 4.01
N ASN A 129 9.34 -5.08 3.92
CA ASN A 129 9.66 -3.84 4.64
C ASN A 129 9.65 -4.08 6.15
N ARG A 130 8.65 -4.79 6.63
CA ARG A 130 8.57 -5.18 8.03
C ARG A 130 9.73 -6.08 8.48
N GLN A 131 10.12 -7.06 7.65
CA GLN A 131 11.28 -7.91 7.95
C GLN A 131 12.57 -7.09 8.04
N LEU A 132 12.76 -6.12 7.16
CA LEU A 132 13.90 -5.20 7.20
C LEU A 132 13.90 -4.36 8.47
N GLN A 133 12.76 -3.83 8.88
CA GLN A 133 12.62 -3.06 10.12
C GLN A 133 12.95 -3.90 11.36
N GLU A 134 12.43 -5.14 11.43
CA GLU A 134 12.76 -6.08 12.52
C GLU A 134 14.25 -6.39 12.59
N GLN A 135 14.91 -6.60 11.43
CA GLN A 135 16.36 -6.81 11.36
C GLN A 135 17.16 -5.58 11.81
N ALA A 136 16.75 -4.40 11.36
CA ALA A 136 17.39 -3.15 11.75
C ALA A 136 17.29 -2.90 13.27
N GLU A 137 16.13 -3.18 13.88
CA GLU A 137 15.96 -3.09 15.32
C GLU A 137 16.83 -4.07 16.11
N LEU A 138 16.97 -5.32 15.62
CA LEU A 138 17.85 -6.31 16.26
C LEU A 138 19.30 -5.84 16.22
N LEU A 139 19.79 -5.38 15.07
CA LEU A 139 21.15 -4.86 14.94
C LEU A 139 21.40 -3.64 15.84
N ARG A 140 20.40 -2.76 15.97
CA ARG A 140 20.50 -1.61 16.85
C ARG A 140 20.62 -2.02 18.33
N ARG A 141 19.81 -2.99 18.77
CA ARG A 141 19.88 -3.52 20.16
C ARG A 141 21.23 -4.19 20.44
N GLU A 142 21.76 -4.95 19.48
CA GLU A 142 23.10 -5.56 19.61
C GLU A 142 24.19 -4.50 19.70
N ALA A 143 24.10 -3.42 18.93
CA ALA A 143 25.04 -2.30 19.00
C ALA A 143 24.97 -1.56 20.35
N GLU A 144 23.77 -1.32 20.88
CA GLU A 144 23.57 -0.69 22.18
C GLU A 144 24.08 -1.56 23.34
N GLY A 145 23.96 -2.90 23.22
CA GLY A 145 24.49 -3.86 24.20
C GLY A 145 26.02 -4.00 24.20
N ALA A 146 26.65 -3.70 23.06
CA ALA A 146 28.10 -3.81 22.88
C ALA A 146 28.89 -2.58 23.36
N THR A 147 28.25 -1.51 23.82
CA THR A 147 28.88 -0.26 24.25
C THR A 147 29.66 -0.36 25.60
N GLY A 148 29.78 -1.56 26.18
CA GLY A 148 30.62 -1.82 27.37
C GLY A 148 32.11 -2.06 27.09
N GLY A 149 32.57 -2.09 25.86
CA GLY A 149 33.98 -2.34 25.54
C GLY A 149 34.30 -2.12 24.06
N THR A 150 35.15 -1.16 23.75
CA THR A 150 35.83 -0.91 22.45
C THR A 150 34.94 -0.64 21.22
N GLY A 151 33.80 0.03 21.39
CA GLY A 151 32.71 0.06 20.40
C GLY A 151 32.70 1.14 19.30
N GLY A 152 33.71 2.01 19.18
CA GLY A 152 33.66 3.11 18.21
C GLY A 152 33.64 2.69 16.72
N GLY A 153 34.30 1.59 16.38
CA GLY A 153 34.36 1.07 15.02
C GLY A 153 33.08 0.33 14.59
N LEU A 154 32.47 -0.40 15.52
CA LEU A 154 31.24 -1.16 15.27
C LEU A 154 30.04 -0.24 15.06
N LEU A 155 29.92 0.83 15.87
CA LEU A 155 28.87 1.84 15.76
C LEU A 155 28.93 2.59 14.41
N ALA A 156 30.13 2.91 13.93
CA ALA A 156 30.33 3.56 12.64
C ALA A 156 29.94 2.64 11.46
N GLU A 157 30.23 1.33 11.57
CA GLU A 157 29.83 0.33 10.57
C GLU A 157 28.33 0.07 10.57
N LEU A 158 27.71 -0.02 11.73
CA LEU A 158 26.27 -0.19 11.88
C LEU A 158 25.48 1.04 11.42
N SER A 159 25.97 2.25 11.72
CA SER A 159 25.38 3.50 11.19
C SER A 159 25.44 3.54 9.66
N ARG A 160 26.55 3.11 9.05
CA ARG A 160 26.65 2.99 7.59
C ARG A 160 25.66 1.99 7.00
N ARG A 161 25.47 0.84 7.63
CA ARG A 161 24.52 -0.19 7.18
C ARG A 161 23.07 0.26 7.34
N LEU A 162 22.73 0.96 8.43
CA LEU A 162 21.40 1.54 8.64
C LEU A 162 21.08 2.61 7.59
N SER A 163 22.01 3.51 7.29
CA SER A 163 21.83 4.52 6.23
C SER A 163 21.68 3.90 4.84
N ALA A 164 22.32 2.75 4.59
CA ALA A 164 22.14 2.00 3.35
C ALA A 164 20.74 1.37 3.24
N ILE A 165 20.14 0.93 4.36
CA ILE A 165 18.78 0.38 4.41
C ILE A 165 17.75 1.50 4.22
N GLU A 166 17.93 2.66 4.86
CA GLU A 166 17.07 3.84 4.67
C GLU A 166 17.14 4.35 3.21
N GLY A 167 18.31 4.27 2.55
CA GLY A 167 18.45 4.57 1.14
C GLY A 167 17.75 3.58 0.20
N THR A 168 17.47 2.37 0.67
CA THR A 168 16.78 1.32 -0.13
C THR A 168 15.28 1.61 -0.27
N ASP A 169 14.67 2.27 0.71
CA ASP A 169 13.25 2.68 0.63
C ASP A 169 13.02 3.73 -0.48
N ILE A 170 13.97 4.65 -0.65
CA ILE A 170 13.94 5.64 -1.74
C ILE A 170 14.16 4.94 -3.09
N ALA A 171 15.08 3.97 -3.18
CA ALA A 171 15.33 3.21 -4.39
C ALA A 171 14.16 2.29 -4.78
N LEU A 172 13.39 1.78 -3.81
CA LEU A 172 12.18 0.99 -4.05
C LEU A 172 11.04 1.86 -4.59
N ALA A 173 10.85 3.07 -4.05
CA ALA A 173 9.86 4.03 -4.54
C ALA A 173 10.20 4.46 -5.98
N ASP A 174 11.48 4.72 -6.28
CA ASP A 174 11.95 5.03 -7.63
C ASP A 174 11.80 3.83 -8.58
N GLY A 175 12.03 2.62 -8.12
CA GLY A 175 11.85 1.37 -8.88
C GLY A 175 10.38 1.12 -9.24
N VAL A 176 9.45 1.34 -8.32
CA VAL A 176 8.00 1.25 -8.57
C VAL A 176 7.58 2.30 -9.60
N ALA A 177 8.00 3.55 -9.45
CA ALA A 177 7.71 4.62 -10.41
C ALA A 177 8.31 4.36 -11.80
N GLN A 178 9.44 3.65 -11.88
CA GLN A 178 10.06 3.25 -13.15
C GLN A 178 9.31 2.09 -13.83
N LEU A 179 8.80 1.14 -13.05
CA LEU A 179 7.92 0.05 -13.53
C LEU A 179 6.59 0.59 -14.06
N GLU A 180 5.97 1.53 -13.37
CA GLU A 180 4.73 2.18 -13.81
C GLU A 180 4.90 2.91 -15.13
N ARG A 181 5.99 3.67 -15.28
CA ARG A 181 6.35 4.31 -16.56
C ARG A 181 6.62 3.30 -17.67
N GLY A 182 7.18 2.14 -17.34
CA GLY A 182 7.39 1.02 -18.28
C GLY A 182 6.09 0.40 -18.76
N ILE A 183 5.16 0.14 -17.84
CA ILE A 183 3.84 -0.42 -18.13
C ILE A 183 3.01 0.56 -18.96
N GLY A 184 3.05 1.86 -18.64
CA GLY A 184 2.39 2.90 -19.44
C GLY A 184 2.86 2.89 -20.90
N ARG A 185 4.16 2.86 -21.15
CA ARG A 185 4.73 2.81 -22.51
C ARG A 185 4.37 1.53 -23.27
N LEU A 186 4.32 0.39 -22.59
CA LEU A 186 3.88 -0.88 -23.22
C LEU A 186 2.40 -0.82 -23.60
N ARG A 187 1.58 -0.22 -22.78
CA ARG A 187 0.16 -0.02 -23.06
C ARG A 187 -0.05 0.89 -24.28
N ASP A 188 0.62 2.04 -24.31
CA ASP A 188 0.57 2.98 -25.43
C ASP A 188 1.04 2.33 -26.75
N THR A 189 2.05 1.44 -26.67
CA THR A 189 2.55 0.70 -27.84
C THR A 189 1.57 -0.38 -28.31
N LEU A 190 0.88 -1.05 -27.39
CA LEU A 190 -0.16 -2.05 -27.71
C LEU A 190 -1.40 -1.38 -28.31
N ASP A 191 -1.81 -0.25 -27.78
CA ASP A 191 -2.94 0.54 -28.30
C ASP A 191 -2.63 1.08 -29.71
N ALA A 192 -1.38 1.45 -29.99
CA ALA A 192 -0.92 1.88 -31.31
C ALA A 192 -0.80 0.74 -32.34
N LEU A 193 -0.65 -0.52 -31.90
CA LEU A 193 -0.57 -1.70 -32.76
C LEU A 193 -1.93 -2.38 -33.00
N GLY A 194 -2.96 -2.00 -32.23
CA GLY A 194 -4.32 -2.52 -32.32
C GLY A 194 -5.32 -1.61 -33.05
N ALA A 195 -4.87 -0.49 -33.63
CA ALA A 195 -5.66 0.45 -34.42
C ALA A 195 -5.51 0.21 -35.93
#